data_65a9ff2e8fd786064daa281f9d38b482
#
_entry.id   65a9ff2e8fd786064daa281f9d38b482
#
_cell.length_a   1.000
_cell.length_b   1.000
_cell.length_c   1.000
_cell.angle_alpha   90.00
_cell.angle_beta   90.00
_cell.angle_gamma   90.00
#
_symmetry.space_group_name_H-M   'P 1'
#
loop_
_entity.id
_entity.type
_entity.pdbx_description
1 polymer ?
#
loop_
_entity_poly.entity_id
_entity_poly.type
_entity_poly.pdbx_seq_one_letter_code
_entity_poly.pdbx_strand_id
1 'polypeptide(L)'
;EAVILATQPAFAPAEGEVKGFVIDMPGEYEHRDVSVRGIAVPAHLAEDEHAQDAVMYRIETMGVAIAIIGHTVAPLTDDDLEMLGQIDIAVVPVGGGGYTLDAQDAATIVRQISPSVVIPTHYDDGQTKYEVPQESLAALEKEMGNSNIEKQTVYKLKTGASLPANMTTYELSRTK
;
A
#
# COMPACT_ATOMS: atom_id res chain seq x y z
N GLU A 1 7.77 -18.26 11.05
CA GLU A 1 8.78 -17.34 10.51
C GLU A 1 8.06 -16.22 9.78
N ALA A 2 8.43 -14.96 10.01
CA ALA A 2 7.76 -13.80 9.40
C ALA A 2 8.21 -13.63 7.95
N VAL A 3 7.31 -13.14 7.08
CA VAL A 3 7.65 -12.63 5.75
C VAL A 3 7.57 -11.10 5.83
N ILE A 4 8.61 -10.43 5.36
CA ILE A 4 8.73 -8.98 5.37
C ILE A 4 8.80 -8.53 3.92
N LEU A 5 7.92 -7.60 3.54
CA LEU A 5 7.88 -7.01 2.22
C LEU A 5 8.47 -5.60 2.30
N ALA A 6 9.55 -5.35 1.60
CA ALA A 6 10.14 -4.02 1.48
C ALA A 6 9.80 -3.42 0.11
N THR A 7 9.14 -2.29 0.08
CA THR A 7 8.71 -1.63 -1.17
C THR A 7 9.83 -0.89 -1.89
N GLN A 8 10.99 -0.76 -1.24
CA GLN A 8 12.27 -0.36 -1.85
C GLN A 8 13.39 -1.11 -1.15
N PRO A 9 14.48 -1.47 -1.84
CA PRO A 9 15.63 -2.13 -1.22
C PRO A 9 16.24 -1.35 -0.05
N ALA A 10 16.18 0.00 -0.12
CA ALA A 10 16.66 0.88 0.95
C ALA A 10 15.87 0.74 2.28
N PHE A 11 14.65 0.19 2.23
CA PHE A 11 13.81 -0.03 3.41
C PHE A 11 13.87 -1.48 3.91
N ALA A 12 14.61 -2.33 3.21
CA ALA A 12 14.83 -3.69 3.69
C ALA A 12 15.67 -3.66 4.98
N PRO A 13 15.30 -4.45 6.01
CA PRO A 13 16.10 -4.55 7.22
C PRO A 13 17.47 -5.12 6.90
N ALA A 14 18.50 -4.68 7.61
CA ALA A 14 19.84 -5.20 7.44
C ALA A 14 19.90 -6.71 7.75
N GLU A 15 20.86 -7.39 7.13
CA GLU A 15 21.04 -8.84 7.33
C GLU A 15 21.23 -9.17 8.82
N GLY A 16 20.39 -10.05 9.35
CA GLY A 16 20.39 -10.47 10.74
C GLY A 16 19.64 -9.55 11.71
N GLU A 17 19.13 -8.41 11.28
CA GLU A 17 18.34 -7.50 12.12
C GLU A 17 16.97 -8.07 12.47
N VAL A 18 16.39 -8.84 11.56
CA VAL A 18 15.08 -9.49 11.76
C VAL A 18 15.18 -11.00 11.51
N LYS A 19 14.34 -11.76 12.24
CA LYS A 19 14.17 -13.19 11.98
C LYS A 19 13.01 -13.38 11.02
N GLY A 20 13.30 -13.51 9.73
CA GLY A 20 12.27 -13.69 8.72
C GLY A 20 12.84 -13.78 7.31
N PHE A 21 11.97 -14.01 6.36
CA PHE A 21 12.28 -13.95 4.95
C PHE A 21 11.94 -12.57 4.41
N VAL A 22 12.92 -11.85 3.85
CA VAL A 22 12.74 -10.51 3.28
C VAL A 22 12.55 -10.65 1.78
N ILE A 23 11.51 -10.00 1.26
CA ILE A 23 11.23 -9.84 -0.16
C ILE A 23 11.35 -8.35 -0.47
N ASP A 24 12.34 -7.97 -1.24
CA ASP A 24 12.67 -6.60 -1.64
C ASP A 24 12.84 -6.45 -3.15
N MET A 25 12.49 -7.49 -3.92
CA MET A 25 12.63 -7.55 -5.37
C MET A 25 11.33 -7.97 -6.05
N PRO A 26 11.12 -7.57 -7.32
CA PRO A 26 10.01 -8.09 -8.11
C PRO A 26 10.15 -9.60 -8.33
N GLY A 27 9.03 -10.30 -8.45
CA GLY A 27 9.00 -11.74 -8.65
C GLY A 27 7.75 -12.40 -8.07
N GLU A 28 7.70 -13.71 -8.17
CA GLU A 28 6.61 -14.51 -7.61
C GLU A 28 7.15 -15.35 -6.44
N TYR A 29 6.47 -15.27 -5.32
CA TYR A 29 6.85 -15.91 -4.07
C TYR A 29 5.64 -16.61 -3.48
N GLU A 30 5.89 -17.73 -2.82
CA GLU A 30 4.87 -18.46 -2.09
C GLU A 30 5.40 -18.86 -0.72
N HIS A 31 4.64 -18.56 0.31
CA HIS A 31 4.94 -18.99 1.66
C HIS A 31 3.67 -19.50 2.33
N ARG A 32 3.60 -20.82 2.56
CA ARG A 32 2.39 -21.50 3.06
C ARG A 32 1.19 -21.24 2.13
N ASP A 33 0.09 -20.68 2.69
CA ASP A 33 -1.14 -20.38 1.94
C ASP A 33 -1.21 -18.91 1.51
N VAL A 34 -0.05 -18.25 1.34
CA VAL A 34 0.08 -16.85 0.93
C VAL A 34 0.93 -16.79 -0.32
N SER A 35 0.36 -16.32 -1.42
CA SER A 35 1.10 -15.99 -2.64
C SER A 35 1.39 -14.50 -2.66
N VAL A 36 2.60 -14.13 -3.06
CA VAL A 36 3.05 -12.74 -3.18
C VAL A 36 3.64 -12.53 -4.57
N ARG A 37 3.16 -11.53 -5.28
CA ARG A 37 3.76 -11.06 -6.53
C ARG A 37 4.32 -9.66 -6.29
N GLY A 38 5.63 -9.50 -6.47
CA GLY A 38 6.32 -8.22 -6.54
C GLY A 38 6.33 -7.69 -7.97
N ILE A 39 5.87 -6.45 -8.16
CA ILE A 39 5.77 -5.75 -9.44
C ILE A 39 6.75 -4.59 -9.39
N ALA A 40 7.72 -4.56 -10.31
CA ALA A 40 8.68 -3.47 -10.40
C ALA A 40 7.99 -2.20 -10.91
N VAL A 41 8.18 -1.08 -10.23
CA VAL A 41 7.59 0.22 -10.55
C VAL A 41 8.61 1.34 -10.33
N PRO A 42 8.43 2.51 -10.97
CA PRO A 42 9.26 3.67 -10.65
C PRO A 42 9.07 4.10 -9.19
N ALA A 43 10.17 4.45 -8.52
CA ALA A 43 10.09 5.04 -7.19
C ALA A 43 9.68 6.52 -7.27
N HIS A 44 8.92 7.00 -6.29
CA HIS A 44 8.42 8.40 -6.24
C HIS A 44 9.55 9.45 -6.26
N LEU A 45 10.72 9.13 -5.72
CA LEU A 45 11.90 10.00 -5.71
C LEU A 45 13.02 9.51 -6.65
N ALA A 46 12.71 8.70 -7.64
CA ALA A 46 13.73 8.26 -8.60
C ALA A 46 14.26 9.46 -9.40
N GLU A 47 15.60 9.55 -9.51
CA GLU A 47 16.25 10.56 -10.38
C GLU A 47 15.97 10.27 -11.86
N ASP A 48 15.79 9.01 -12.20
CA ASP A 48 15.42 8.52 -13.53
C ASP A 48 13.97 7.98 -13.49
N GLU A 49 13.06 8.65 -14.17
CA GLU A 49 11.65 8.26 -14.27
C GLU A 49 11.42 6.90 -14.95
N HIS A 50 12.46 6.33 -15.58
CA HIS A 50 12.43 4.98 -16.15
C HIS A 50 13.04 3.93 -15.22
N ALA A 51 13.66 4.33 -14.11
CA ALA A 51 14.18 3.40 -13.12
C ALA A 51 13.02 2.69 -12.39
N GLN A 52 13.11 1.38 -12.30
CA GLN A 52 12.14 0.56 -11.54
C GLN A 52 12.72 0.22 -10.17
N ASP A 53 12.86 1.26 -9.34
CA ASP A 53 13.57 1.19 -8.05
C ASP A 53 12.63 0.89 -6.87
N ALA A 54 11.34 0.72 -7.13
CA ALA A 54 10.34 0.34 -6.14
C ALA A 54 9.60 -0.94 -6.53
N VAL A 55 8.98 -1.56 -5.56
CA VAL A 55 8.19 -2.77 -5.75
C VAL A 55 6.81 -2.56 -5.13
N MET A 56 5.77 -2.70 -5.94
CA MET A 56 4.41 -2.93 -5.46
C MET A 56 4.23 -4.42 -5.20
N TYR A 57 3.38 -4.77 -4.24
CA TYR A 57 3.06 -6.16 -3.97
C TYR A 57 1.58 -6.45 -4.13
N ARG A 58 1.28 -7.54 -4.83
CA ARG A 58 0.00 -8.23 -4.76
C ARG A 58 0.13 -9.43 -3.85
N ILE A 59 -0.70 -9.50 -2.83
CA ILE A 59 -0.74 -10.60 -1.87
C ILE A 59 -2.08 -11.30 -2.00
N GLU A 60 -2.07 -12.61 -2.20
CA GLU A 60 -3.28 -13.42 -2.21
C GLU A 60 -3.30 -14.35 -1.01
N THR A 61 -4.35 -14.25 -0.22
CA THR A 61 -4.59 -15.14 0.92
C THR A 61 -6.07 -15.22 1.24
N MET A 62 -6.55 -16.37 1.68
CA MET A 62 -7.95 -16.61 2.06
C MET A 62 -8.99 -16.19 1.00
N GLY A 63 -8.62 -16.20 -0.28
CA GLY A 63 -9.47 -15.76 -1.40
C GLY A 63 -9.63 -14.24 -1.50
N VAL A 64 -8.74 -13.47 -0.90
CA VAL A 64 -8.69 -12.01 -0.95
C VAL A 64 -7.37 -11.56 -1.57
N ALA A 65 -7.44 -10.60 -2.49
CA ALA A 65 -6.28 -9.97 -3.11
C ALA A 65 -6.01 -8.61 -2.46
N ILE A 66 -4.79 -8.43 -1.95
CA ILE A 66 -4.34 -7.22 -1.26
C ILE A 66 -3.23 -6.57 -2.05
N ALA A 67 -3.32 -5.29 -2.36
CA ALA A 67 -2.23 -4.51 -2.93
C ALA A 67 -1.52 -3.69 -1.85
N ILE A 68 -0.19 -3.74 -1.84
CA ILE A 68 0.68 -2.80 -1.13
C ILE A 68 1.30 -1.90 -2.18
N ILE A 69 0.88 -0.64 -2.22
CA ILE A 69 1.29 0.30 -3.28
C ILE A 69 2.71 0.82 -3.05
N GLY A 70 3.09 1.07 -1.81
CA GLY A 70 4.45 1.54 -1.50
C GLY A 70 4.76 2.93 -2.06
N HIS A 71 6.04 3.18 -2.33
CA HIS A 71 6.55 4.48 -2.76
C HIS A 71 6.65 4.60 -4.29
N THR A 72 5.59 4.28 -5.00
CA THR A 72 5.52 4.41 -6.47
C THR A 72 5.06 5.80 -6.91
N VAL A 73 4.91 5.98 -8.22
CA VAL A 73 4.34 7.19 -8.85
C VAL A 73 2.91 6.96 -9.30
N ALA A 74 2.16 8.04 -9.50
CA ALA A 74 0.82 8.02 -10.07
C ALA A 74 0.80 8.78 -11.42
N PRO A 75 -0.08 8.39 -12.37
CA PRO A 75 -0.94 7.20 -12.35
C PRO A 75 -0.15 5.90 -12.58
N LEU A 76 -0.71 4.76 -12.18
CA LEU A 76 -0.20 3.44 -12.60
C LEU A 76 -0.40 3.26 -14.10
N THR A 77 0.53 2.59 -14.75
CA THR A 77 0.43 2.24 -16.18
C THR A 77 -0.58 1.11 -16.40
N ASP A 78 -1.02 0.92 -17.64
CA ASP A 78 -1.91 -0.19 -17.99
C ASP A 78 -1.24 -1.55 -17.71
N ASP A 79 0.07 -1.66 -17.93
CA ASP A 79 0.85 -2.88 -17.63
C ASP A 79 0.89 -3.14 -16.11
N ASP A 80 1.07 -2.10 -15.30
CA ASP A 80 1.04 -2.23 -13.83
C ASP A 80 -0.33 -2.72 -13.35
N LEU A 81 -1.40 -2.16 -13.91
CA LEU A 81 -2.78 -2.54 -13.59
C LEU A 81 -3.09 -3.97 -14.04
N GLU A 82 -2.58 -4.41 -15.20
CA GLU A 82 -2.72 -5.79 -15.68
C GLU A 82 -1.99 -6.77 -14.76
N MET A 83 -0.75 -6.45 -14.37
CA MET A 83 0.03 -7.28 -13.44
C MET A 83 -0.59 -7.32 -12.04
N LEU A 84 -1.16 -6.20 -11.59
CA LEU A 84 -1.84 -6.10 -10.30
C LEU A 84 -3.16 -6.87 -10.31
N GLY A 85 -3.91 -6.83 -11.42
CA GLY A 85 -5.21 -7.47 -11.58
C GLY A 85 -6.26 -6.93 -10.62
N GLN A 86 -7.32 -7.69 -10.39
CA GLN A 86 -8.38 -7.28 -9.47
C GLN A 86 -7.87 -7.30 -8.02
N ILE A 87 -8.11 -6.20 -7.30
CA ILE A 87 -7.70 -6.01 -5.90
C ILE A 87 -8.94 -5.76 -5.03
N ASP A 88 -8.97 -6.42 -3.91
CA ASP A 88 -10.01 -6.29 -2.90
C ASP A 88 -9.66 -5.23 -1.86
N ILE A 89 -8.39 -5.18 -1.44
CA ILE A 89 -7.88 -4.29 -0.40
C ILE A 89 -6.63 -3.58 -0.92
N ALA A 90 -6.60 -2.25 -0.87
CA ALA A 90 -5.41 -1.47 -1.20
C ALA A 90 -4.84 -0.78 0.04
N VAL A 91 -3.55 -1.00 0.29
CA VAL A 91 -2.77 -0.27 1.31
C VAL A 91 -1.97 0.79 0.57
N VAL A 92 -2.28 2.06 0.83
CA VAL A 92 -1.82 3.20 0.00
C VAL A 92 -1.22 4.27 0.89
N PRO A 93 0.02 4.74 0.63
CA PRO A 93 0.55 5.92 1.29
C PRO A 93 -0.15 7.18 0.75
N VAL A 94 -0.44 8.17 1.63
CA VAL A 94 -1.28 9.31 1.28
C VAL A 94 -0.79 10.66 1.81
N GLY A 95 0.39 10.69 2.44
CA GLY A 95 0.83 11.87 3.19
C GLY A 95 1.62 12.90 2.37
N GLY A 96 2.05 12.58 1.18
CA GLY A 96 2.76 13.51 0.31
C GLY A 96 4.09 14.00 0.86
N GLY A 97 4.25 15.32 0.92
CA GLY A 97 5.47 15.97 1.39
C GLY A 97 6.66 15.82 0.43
N GLY A 98 6.43 15.37 -0.81
CA GLY A 98 7.48 15.04 -1.77
C GLY A 98 8.20 13.72 -1.48
N TYR A 99 7.77 12.98 -0.45
CA TYR A 99 8.40 11.72 -0.02
C TYR A 99 7.60 10.48 -0.45
N THR A 100 6.30 10.64 -0.57
CA THR A 100 5.39 9.58 -1.01
C THR A 100 4.23 10.19 -1.80
N LEU A 101 3.32 9.36 -2.28
CA LEU A 101 2.10 9.82 -2.94
C LEU A 101 1.39 10.87 -2.07
N ASP A 102 1.01 11.98 -2.68
CA ASP A 102 0.11 12.93 -2.05
C ASP A 102 -1.36 12.44 -2.11
N ALA A 103 -2.26 13.19 -1.52
CA ALA A 103 -3.67 12.80 -1.47
C ALA A 103 -4.32 12.69 -2.86
N GLN A 104 -3.92 13.52 -3.85
CA GLN A 104 -4.44 13.50 -5.20
C GLN A 104 -3.93 12.28 -5.97
N ASP A 105 -2.64 11.99 -5.87
CA ASP A 105 -2.00 10.83 -6.50
C ASP A 105 -2.55 9.53 -5.91
N ALA A 106 -2.66 9.46 -4.58
CA ALA A 106 -3.26 8.32 -3.90
C ALA A 106 -4.72 8.08 -4.34
N ALA A 107 -5.53 9.14 -4.42
CA ALA A 107 -6.90 9.05 -4.91
C ALA A 107 -6.97 8.60 -6.38
N THR A 108 -6.00 8.99 -7.21
CA THR A 108 -5.89 8.56 -8.60
C THR A 108 -5.66 7.04 -8.68
N ILE A 109 -4.69 6.52 -7.94
CA ILE A 109 -4.41 5.08 -7.89
C ILE A 109 -5.61 4.30 -7.33
N VAL A 110 -6.23 4.78 -6.25
CA VAL A 110 -7.42 4.13 -5.67
C VAL A 110 -8.56 4.04 -6.70
N ARG A 111 -8.79 5.09 -7.51
CA ARG A 111 -9.81 5.05 -8.58
C ARG A 111 -9.45 4.07 -9.69
N GLN A 112 -8.16 3.97 -10.07
CA GLN A 112 -7.71 3.00 -11.08
C GLN A 112 -7.92 1.57 -10.61
N ILE A 113 -7.57 1.25 -9.36
CA ILE A 113 -7.68 -0.08 -8.78
C ILE A 113 -9.13 -0.43 -8.40
N SER A 114 -9.92 0.56 -7.95
CA SER A 114 -11.31 0.38 -7.49
C SER A 114 -11.49 -0.73 -6.43
N PRO A 115 -10.74 -0.74 -5.33
CA PRO A 115 -10.82 -1.79 -4.32
C PRO A 115 -12.09 -1.63 -3.45
N SER A 116 -12.51 -2.71 -2.77
CA SER A 116 -13.57 -2.62 -1.76
C SER A 116 -13.12 -1.94 -0.46
N VAL A 117 -11.83 -2.06 -0.15
CA VAL A 117 -11.23 -1.54 1.09
C VAL A 117 -9.98 -0.74 0.77
N VAL A 118 -9.85 0.45 1.36
CA VAL A 118 -8.64 1.27 1.34
C VAL A 118 -8.09 1.40 2.75
N ILE A 119 -6.81 1.13 2.94
CA ILE A 119 -6.07 1.32 4.18
C ILE A 119 -4.98 2.37 3.93
N PRO A 120 -5.20 3.63 4.32
CA PRO A 120 -4.20 4.68 4.16
C PRO A 120 -3.04 4.49 5.12
N THR A 121 -1.84 4.83 4.65
CA THR A 121 -0.60 4.83 5.42
C THR A 121 0.19 6.10 5.18
N HIS A 122 1.28 6.32 5.92
CA HIS A 122 2.17 7.48 5.73
C HIS A 122 1.42 8.82 5.71
N TYR A 123 0.60 9.09 6.70
CA TYR A 123 -0.08 10.38 6.89
C TYR A 123 0.20 10.91 8.30
N ASP A 124 0.00 12.21 8.50
CA ASP A 124 0.11 12.83 9.83
C ASP A 124 -1.07 12.38 10.71
N ASP A 125 -0.79 11.50 11.66
CA ASP A 125 -1.72 11.01 12.68
C ASP A 125 -1.62 11.81 14.01
N GLY A 126 -0.78 12.86 14.03
CA GLY A 126 -0.51 13.68 15.21
C GLY A 126 0.36 12.98 16.28
N GLN A 127 0.84 11.78 16.03
CA GLN A 127 1.64 11.00 16.99
C GLN A 127 3.05 10.70 16.48
N THR A 128 3.20 10.45 15.16
CA THR A 128 4.49 10.18 14.55
C THR A 128 5.10 11.47 14.03
N LYS A 129 6.36 11.71 14.38
CA LYS A 129 7.14 12.78 13.76
C LYS A 129 7.88 12.20 12.57
N TYR A 130 7.43 12.57 11.40
CA TYR A 130 8.14 12.30 10.16
C TYR A 130 9.25 13.35 9.96
N GLU A 131 10.34 12.99 9.31
CA GLU A 131 11.39 13.93 8.92
C GLU A 131 10.87 14.97 7.91
N VAL A 132 9.99 14.53 7.02
CA VAL A 132 9.27 15.38 6.06
C VAL A 132 7.82 15.51 6.53
N PRO A 133 7.27 16.74 6.62
CA PRO A 133 5.87 16.95 6.98
C PRO A 133 4.92 16.16 6.07
N GLN A 134 3.98 15.46 6.67
CA GLN A 134 2.96 14.70 5.97
C GLN A 134 1.61 15.41 6.06
N GLU A 135 0.78 15.25 5.04
CA GLU A 135 -0.61 15.69 5.06
C GLU A 135 -1.45 14.80 5.97
N SER A 136 -2.53 15.36 6.50
CA SER A 136 -3.49 14.59 7.28
C SER A 136 -4.43 13.79 6.39
N LEU A 137 -5.08 12.78 6.95
CA LEU A 137 -6.06 11.95 6.23
C LEU A 137 -7.25 12.76 5.66
N ALA A 138 -7.54 13.95 6.21
CA ALA A 138 -8.56 14.85 5.68
C ALA A 138 -8.25 15.33 4.25
N ALA A 139 -6.99 15.35 3.83
CA ALA A 139 -6.63 15.66 2.44
C ALA A 139 -7.13 14.56 1.50
N LEU A 140 -6.90 13.29 1.83
CA LEU A 140 -7.42 12.16 1.07
C LEU A 140 -8.96 12.16 1.03
N GLU A 141 -9.62 12.41 2.16
CA GLU A 141 -11.09 12.46 2.25
C GLU A 141 -11.67 13.48 1.28
N LYS A 142 -11.06 14.65 1.19
CA LYS A 142 -11.45 15.71 0.25
C LYS A 142 -11.29 15.27 -1.20
N GLU A 143 -10.14 14.67 -1.55
CA GLU A 143 -9.88 14.20 -2.92
C GLU A 143 -10.78 13.02 -3.32
N MET A 144 -11.14 12.16 -2.38
CA MET A 144 -12.05 11.04 -2.61
C MET A 144 -13.53 11.44 -2.67
N GLY A 145 -13.88 12.69 -2.35
CA GLY A 145 -15.24 13.21 -2.47
C GLY A 145 -16.24 12.60 -1.49
N ASN A 146 -15.98 12.69 -0.18
CA ASN A 146 -16.77 12.11 0.91
C ASN A 146 -16.72 10.57 0.97
N SER A 147 -15.52 10.03 0.92
CA SER A 147 -15.33 8.61 1.22
C SER A 147 -15.78 8.30 2.65
N ASN A 148 -16.41 7.14 2.82
CA ASN A 148 -16.74 6.64 4.14
C ASN A 148 -15.44 6.23 4.86
N ILE A 149 -14.98 7.04 5.82
CA ILE A 149 -13.81 6.72 6.65
C ILE A 149 -14.27 6.14 7.98
N GLU A 150 -13.92 4.91 8.23
CA GLU A 150 -14.18 4.21 9.49
C GLU A 150 -12.89 4.08 10.31
N LYS A 151 -12.95 4.45 11.60
CA LYS A 151 -11.81 4.31 12.51
C LYS A 151 -11.85 2.96 13.21
N GLN A 152 -10.75 2.22 13.11
CA GLN A 152 -10.58 0.92 13.77
C GLN A 152 -9.15 0.77 14.30
N THR A 153 -8.96 -0.14 15.25
CA THR A 153 -7.61 -0.52 15.72
C THR A 153 -7.02 -1.68 14.93
N VAL A 154 -7.86 -2.52 14.35
CA VAL A 154 -7.47 -3.72 13.62
C VAL A 154 -8.51 -4.01 12.54
N TYR A 155 -8.08 -4.17 11.30
CA TYR A 155 -8.91 -4.76 10.25
C TYR A 155 -8.67 -6.27 10.21
N LYS A 156 -9.72 -7.07 10.45
CA LYS A 156 -9.62 -8.53 10.51
C LYS A 156 -10.30 -9.16 9.30
N LEU A 157 -9.52 -9.83 8.46
CA LEU A 157 -10.05 -10.75 7.46
C LEU A 157 -10.46 -12.06 8.12
N LYS A 158 -11.63 -12.58 7.75
CA LYS A 158 -12.09 -13.91 8.13
C LYS A 158 -12.37 -14.68 6.85
N THR A 159 -12.01 -15.95 6.81
CA THR A 159 -12.35 -16.83 5.69
C THR A 159 -13.85 -16.81 5.43
N GLY A 160 -14.24 -16.51 4.18
CA GLY A 160 -15.64 -16.42 3.77
C GLY A 160 -16.41 -15.19 4.24
N ALA A 161 -15.73 -14.20 4.86
CA ALA A 161 -16.37 -12.92 5.15
C ALA A 161 -16.56 -12.11 3.86
N SER A 162 -17.74 -11.48 3.72
CA SER A 162 -17.96 -10.54 2.62
C SER A 162 -17.22 -9.22 2.89
N LEU A 163 -16.60 -8.70 1.85
CA LEU A 163 -16.05 -7.34 1.86
C LEU A 163 -17.19 -6.31 1.81
N PRO A 164 -16.94 -5.05 2.18
CA PRO A 164 -17.92 -3.97 2.04
C PRO A 164 -18.48 -3.89 0.61
N ALA A 165 -19.79 -3.70 0.49
CA ALA A 165 -20.44 -3.55 -0.83
C ALA A 165 -20.08 -2.23 -1.52
N ASN A 166 -19.72 -1.21 -0.73
CA ASN A 166 -19.20 0.07 -1.22
C ASN A 166 -17.76 0.23 -0.72
N MET A 167 -16.94 0.89 -1.52
CA MET A 167 -15.57 1.21 -1.12
C MET A 167 -15.57 1.93 0.22
N THR A 168 -14.81 1.39 1.16
CA THR A 168 -14.70 1.91 2.53
C THR A 168 -13.23 2.12 2.88
N THR A 169 -12.91 3.28 3.41
CA THR A 169 -11.56 3.59 3.91
C THR A 169 -11.49 3.30 5.40
N TYR A 170 -10.51 2.50 5.82
CA TYR A 170 -10.28 2.20 7.24
C TYR A 170 -9.04 2.91 7.76
N GLU A 171 -9.24 3.90 8.62
CA GLU A 171 -8.17 4.50 9.41
C GLU A 171 -7.81 3.55 10.56
N LEU A 172 -6.64 2.93 10.48
CA LEU A 172 -6.16 2.02 11.51
C LEU A 172 -5.35 2.78 12.56
N SER A 173 -5.91 2.87 13.78
CA SER A 173 -5.22 3.51 14.90
C SER A 173 -4.09 2.62 15.41
N ARG A 174 -2.97 3.25 15.80
CA ARG A 174 -1.84 2.53 16.41
C ARG A 174 -2.26 1.87 17.72
N THR A 175 -1.85 0.63 17.90
CA THR A 175 -1.91 -0.05 19.19
C THR A 175 -0.63 0.26 19.97
N LYS A 176 -0.78 0.56 21.26
CA LYS A 176 0.36 0.78 22.18
C LYS A 176 1.10 -0.53 22.44
#